data_10d9d7dfe7549e33edfd08f4c806c6fd
#
_entry.id   10d9d7dfe7549e33edfd08f4c806c6fd
#
_cell.length_a   1.000
_cell.length_b   1.000
_cell.length_c   1.000
_cell.angle_alpha   90.00
_cell.angle_beta   90.00
_cell.angle_gamma   90.00
#
_symmetry.space_group_name_H-M   'P 1'
#
loop_
_entity.id
_entity.type
_entity.pdbx_description
1 polymer ?
#
loop_
_entity_poly.entity_id
_entity_poly.type
_entity_poly.pdbx_seq_one_letter_code
_entity_poly.pdbx_strand_id
1 'polypeptide(L)'
;MPAEALAAAGITAVRHEDCGPCTQLGVSMAERAGVDPTVLRAVLTETPDMMPPDVALAWRFTRATLDHDPSADRYRDEIVKRWGPRAVVSLAFAIVTARMYPTVKYAMGHGKACTRIVVDGAPIAFDKALVSAQRG
;
A
#
# COMPACT_ATOMS: atom_id res chain seq x y z
N MET A 1 -4.28 1.75 -16.40
CA MET A 1 -4.01 2.19 -15.01
C MET A 1 -2.51 2.41 -14.85
N PRO A 2 -2.09 3.53 -14.25
CA PRO A 2 -0.68 3.81 -14.01
C PRO A 2 -0.03 2.75 -13.09
N ALA A 3 1.23 2.42 -13.36
CA ALA A 3 2.01 1.48 -12.55
C ALA A 3 2.15 1.95 -11.08
N GLU A 4 2.24 3.26 -10.89
CA GLU A 4 2.30 3.89 -9.56
C GLU A 4 1.04 3.65 -8.73
N ALA A 5 -0.13 3.66 -9.36
CA ALA A 5 -1.40 3.37 -8.69
C ALA A 5 -1.46 1.90 -8.22
N LEU A 6 -0.99 0.98 -9.06
CA LEU A 6 -0.91 -0.45 -8.70
C LEU A 6 0.10 -0.68 -7.56
N ALA A 7 1.27 -0.04 -7.63
CA ALA A 7 2.29 -0.11 -6.58
C ALA A 7 1.76 0.44 -5.25
N ALA A 8 1.03 1.56 -5.29
CA ALA A 8 0.42 2.15 -4.10
C ALA A 8 -0.55 1.18 -3.42
N ALA A 9 -1.39 0.49 -4.18
CA ALA A 9 -2.32 -0.50 -3.64
C ALA A 9 -1.57 -1.65 -2.94
N GLY A 10 -0.56 -2.22 -3.58
CA GLY A 10 0.25 -3.30 -3.01
C GLY A 10 1.00 -2.89 -1.74
N ILE A 11 1.66 -1.73 -1.76
CA ILE A 11 2.41 -1.21 -0.61
C ILE A 11 1.46 -0.90 0.57
N THR A 12 0.31 -0.29 0.30
CA THR A 12 -0.69 0.00 1.32
C THR A 12 -1.21 -1.28 1.97
N ALA A 13 -1.49 -2.31 1.17
CA ALA A 13 -1.99 -3.59 1.67
C ALA A 13 -0.94 -4.34 2.49
N VAL A 14 0.30 -4.42 2.04
CA VAL A 14 1.37 -5.11 2.78
C VAL A 14 1.72 -4.38 4.07
N ARG A 15 1.67 -3.07 4.07
CA ARG A 15 1.89 -2.27 5.26
C ARG A 15 0.78 -2.44 6.30
N HIS A 16 -0.45 -2.62 5.86
CA HIS A 16 -1.59 -2.91 6.75
C HIS A 16 -1.37 -4.19 7.57
N GLU A 17 -0.62 -5.15 7.05
CA GLU A 17 -0.26 -6.40 7.72
C GLU A 17 0.94 -6.27 8.68
N ASP A 18 1.49 -5.08 8.87
CA ASP A 18 2.61 -4.77 9.77
C ASP A 18 3.86 -5.66 9.53
N CYS A 19 4.16 -5.92 8.28
CA CYS A 19 5.38 -6.66 7.89
C CYS A 19 6.42 -5.71 7.29
N GLY A 20 7.40 -5.30 8.08
CA GLY A 20 8.48 -4.42 7.65
C GLY A 20 9.27 -4.96 6.45
N PRO A 21 9.82 -6.19 6.49
CA PRO A 21 10.55 -6.76 5.36
C PRO A 21 9.69 -6.90 4.10
N CYS A 22 8.42 -7.27 4.23
CA CYS A 22 7.51 -7.39 3.09
C CYS A 22 7.19 -6.01 2.48
N THR A 23 7.03 -5.00 3.32
CA THR A 23 6.83 -3.61 2.87
C THR A 23 8.07 -3.11 2.13
N GLN A 24 9.26 -3.36 2.67
CA GLN A 24 10.52 -2.98 2.00
C GLN A 24 10.68 -3.66 0.65
N LEU A 25 10.30 -4.92 0.54
CA LEU A 25 10.33 -5.63 -0.74
C LEU A 25 9.41 -4.94 -1.76
N GLY A 26 8.18 -4.60 -1.36
CA GLY A 26 7.23 -3.87 -2.21
C GLY A 26 7.78 -2.52 -2.67
N VAL A 27 8.39 -1.76 -1.77
CA VAL A 27 9.06 -0.48 -2.09
C VAL A 27 10.19 -0.70 -3.10
N SER A 28 11.07 -1.66 -2.86
CA SER A 28 12.20 -1.94 -3.74
C SER A 28 11.75 -2.39 -5.15
N MET A 29 10.67 -3.15 -5.24
CA MET A 29 10.08 -3.53 -6.52
C MET A 29 9.51 -2.31 -7.27
N ALA A 30 8.83 -1.41 -6.56
CA ALA A 30 8.27 -0.19 -7.14
C ALA A 30 9.39 0.75 -7.63
N GLU A 31 10.48 0.90 -6.86
CA GLU A 31 11.66 1.68 -7.27
C GLU A 31 12.28 1.13 -8.56
N ARG A 32 12.44 -0.19 -8.66
CA ARG A 32 12.93 -0.85 -9.88
C ARG A 32 12.01 -0.66 -11.07
N ALA A 33 10.70 -0.54 -10.82
CA ALA A 33 9.70 -0.24 -11.85
C ALA A 33 9.65 1.26 -12.23
N GLY A 34 10.49 2.09 -11.62
CA GLY A 34 10.61 3.51 -11.94
C GLY A 34 9.58 4.41 -11.26
N VAL A 35 8.94 3.94 -10.19
CA VAL A 35 8.03 4.76 -9.40
C VAL A 35 8.82 5.85 -8.68
N ASP A 36 8.32 7.08 -8.76
CA ASP A 36 8.97 8.24 -8.14
C ASP A 36 9.08 8.07 -6.61
N PRO A 37 10.27 8.27 -6.02
CA PRO A 37 10.47 8.19 -4.57
C PRO A 37 9.54 9.10 -3.76
N THR A 38 9.17 10.27 -4.29
CA THR A 38 8.23 11.19 -3.65
C THR A 38 6.84 10.56 -3.52
N VAL A 39 6.39 9.84 -4.54
CA VAL A 39 5.13 9.10 -4.52
C VAL A 39 5.18 7.99 -3.46
N LEU A 40 6.26 7.21 -3.43
CA LEU A 40 6.45 6.14 -2.44
C LEU A 40 6.43 6.67 -1.01
N ARG A 41 7.09 7.78 -0.75
CA ARG A 41 7.06 8.44 0.57
C ARG A 41 5.64 8.88 0.95
N ALA A 42 4.89 9.48 0.03
CA ALA A 42 3.52 9.91 0.27
C ALA A 42 2.61 8.72 0.61
N VAL A 43 2.76 7.59 -0.08
CA VAL A 43 2.02 6.35 0.19
C VAL A 43 2.37 5.81 1.58
N LEU A 44 3.65 5.72 1.92
CA LEU A 44 4.13 5.18 3.18
C LEU A 44 3.77 6.07 4.39
N THR A 45 3.77 7.39 4.20
CA THR A 45 3.38 8.35 5.25
C THR A 45 1.89 8.64 5.30
N GLU A 46 1.11 8.00 4.41
CA GLU A 46 -0.36 8.14 4.36
C GLU A 46 -0.81 9.61 4.18
N THR A 47 -0.16 10.31 3.27
CA THR A 47 -0.44 11.72 2.95
C THR A 47 -1.08 11.83 1.56
N PRO A 48 -2.40 11.54 1.43
CA PRO A 48 -3.07 11.51 0.12
C PRO A 48 -3.03 12.84 -0.64
N ASP A 49 -2.93 13.96 0.08
CA ASP A 49 -2.83 15.29 -0.55
C ASP A 49 -1.49 15.51 -1.28
N MET A 50 -0.47 14.70 -0.94
CA MET A 50 0.84 14.70 -1.59
C MET A 50 0.97 13.67 -2.71
N MET A 51 -0.07 12.86 -2.90
CA MET A 51 -0.10 11.84 -3.95
C MET A 51 -0.66 12.41 -5.26
N PRO A 52 -0.17 11.95 -6.42
CA PRO A 52 -0.87 12.17 -7.68
C PRO A 52 -2.32 11.65 -7.61
N PRO A 53 -3.29 12.26 -8.33
CA PRO A 53 -4.71 11.89 -8.23
C PRO A 53 -4.99 10.39 -8.44
N ASP A 54 -4.29 9.76 -9.39
CA ASP A 54 -4.45 8.34 -9.68
C ASP A 54 -3.94 7.45 -8.54
N VAL A 55 -2.83 7.83 -7.96
CA VAL A 55 -2.24 7.15 -6.79
C VAL A 55 -3.15 7.31 -5.57
N ALA A 56 -3.63 8.52 -5.32
CA ALA A 56 -4.54 8.81 -4.22
C ALA A 56 -5.85 8.00 -4.33
N LEU A 57 -6.37 7.84 -5.55
CA LEU A 57 -7.58 7.03 -5.78
C LEU A 57 -7.34 5.57 -5.45
N ALA A 58 -6.24 4.97 -5.93
CA ALA A 58 -5.89 3.59 -5.65
C ALA A 58 -5.62 3.36 -4.15
N TRP A 59 -4.93 4.30 -3.50
CA TRP A 59 -4.68 4.27 -2.06
C TRP A 59 -5.98 4.30 -1.25
N ARG A 60 -6.90 5.25 -1.55
CA ARG A 60 -8.19 5.36 -0.87
C ARG A 60 -9.06 4.13 -1.06
N PHE A 61 -9.11 3.59 -2.29
CA PHE A 61 -9.81 2.35 -2.57
C PHE A 61 -9.26 1.19 -1.75
N THR A 62 -7.94 1.06 -1.69
CA THR A 62 -7.28 0.00 -0.94
C THR A 62 -7.56 0.12 0.56
N ARG A 63 -7.42 1.30 1.13
CA ARG A 63 -7.74 1.56 2.56
C ARG A 63 -9.19 1.21 2.87
N ALA A 64 -10.12 1.73 2.09
CA ALA A 64 -11.55 1.47 2.28
C ALA A 64 -11.87 -0.03 2.15
N THR A 65 -11.22 -0.73 1.22
CA THR A 65 -11.38 -2.18 1.06
C THR A 65 -10.88 -2.94 2.28
N LEU A 66 -9.69 -2.62 2.77
CA LEU A 66 -9.09 -3.28 3.95
C LEU A 66 -9.90 -3.03 5.22
N ASP A 67 -10.44 -1.83 5.37
CA ASP A 67 -11.22 -1.43 6.53
C ASP A 67 -12.70 -1.85 6.44
N HIS A 68 -13.12 -2.48 5.33
CA HIS A 68 -14.52 -2.80 5.03
C HIS A 68 -15.44 -1.57 5.08
N ASP A 69 -14.90 -0.43 4.66
CA ASP A 69 -15.60 0.85 4.65
C ASP A 69 -16.52 0.93 3.41
N PRO A 70 -17.80 1.32 3.56
CA PRO A 70 -18.73 1.47 2.44
C PRO A 70 -18.27 2.44 1.34
N SER A 71 -17.38 3.38 1.65
CA SER A 71 -16.80 4.29 0.66
C SER A 71 -15.99 3.56 -0.44
N ALA A 72 -15.62 2.29 -0.23
CA ALA A 72 -14.98 1.47 -1.24
C ALA A 72 -15.82 1.38 -2.53
N ASP A 73 -17.15 1.38 -2.42
CA ASP A 73 -18.04 1.33 -3.58
C ASP A 73 -17.87 2.57 -4.47
N ARG A 74 -17.84 3.74 -3.87
CA ARG A 74 -17.62 5.01 -4.59
C ARG A 74 -16.27 5.03 -5.30
N TYR A 75 -15.22 4.60 -4.64
CA TYR A 75 -13.88 4.54 -5.25
C TYR A 75 -13.80 3.50 -6.36
N ARG A 76 -14.48 2.36 -6.20
CA ARG A 76 -14.58 1.34 -7.25
C ARG A 76 -15.25 1.90 -8.51
N ASP A 77 -16.36 2.61 -8.35
CA ASP A 77 -17.08 3.23 -9.46
C ASP A 77 -16.20 4.25 -10.20
N GLU A 78 -15.43 5.04 -9.46
CA GLU A 78 -14.47 5.98 -10.04
C GLU A 78 -13.34 5.27 -10.79
N ILE A 79 -12.83 4.16 -10.25
CA ILE A 79 -11.80 3.34 -10.91
C ILE A 79 -12.34 2.74 -12.21
N VAL A 80 -13.55 2.18 -12.18
CA VAL A 80 -14.19 1.64 -13.39
C VAL A 80 -14.38 2.71 -14.45
N LYS A 81 -14.84 3.88 -14.05
CA LYS A 81 -15.03 5.02 -14.96
C LYS A 81 -13.71 5.49 -15.58
N ARG A 82 -12.62 5.47 -14.81
CA ARG A 82 -11.31 6.02 -15.22
C ARG A 82 -10.47 5.00 -16.01
N TRP A 83 -10.45 3.75 -15.60
CA TRP A 83 -9.55 2.71 -16.15
C TRP A 83 -10.26 1.43 -16.60
N GLY A 84 -11.56 1.35 -16.42
CA GLY A 84 -12.36 0.17 -16.77
C GLY A 84 -12.39 -0.90 -15.67
N PRO A 85 -13.28 -1.90 -15.81
CA PRO A 85 -13.50 -2.91 -14.78
C PRO A 85 -12.29 -3.82 -14.53
N ARG A 86 -11.43 -4.03 -15.53
CA ARG A 86 -10.20 -4.84 -15.36
C ARG A 86 -9.23 -4.23 -14.33
N ALA A 87 -9.23 -2.90 -14.18
CA ALA A 87 -8.40 -2.23 -13.20
C ALA A 87 -8.81 -2.61 -11.76
N VAL A 88 -10.09 -2.76 -11.49
CA VAL A 88 -10.58 -3.23 -10.19
C VAL A 88 -10.06 -4.64 -9.88
N VAL A 89 -10.08 -5.53 -10.86
CA VAL A 89 -9.54 -6.89 -10.72
C VAL A 89 -8.04 -6.84 -10.42
N SER A 90 -7.29 -6.02 -11.16
CA SER A 90 -5.84 -5.86 -10.94
C SER A 90 -5.54 -5.34 -9.54
N LEU A 91 -6.28 -4.35 -9.06
CA LEU A 91 -6.13 -3.82 -7.70
C LEU A 91 -6.51 -4.87 -6.65
N ALA A 92 -7.59 -5.61 -6.85
CA ALA A 92 -7.99 -6.69 -5.94
C ALA A 92 -6.88 -7.74 -5.79
N PHE A 93 -6.28 -8.18 -6.90
CA PHE A 93 -5.15 -9.10 -6.86
C PHE A 93 -3.91 -8.50 -6.22
N ALA A 94 -3.60 -7.24 -6.48
CA ALA A 94 -2.49 -6.55 -5.81
C ALA A 94 -2.66 -6.53 -4.29
N ILE A 95 -3.88 -6.26 -3.82
CA ILE A 95 -4.20 -6.25 -2.39
C ILE A 95 -4.05 -7.65 -1.79
N VAL A 96 -4.65 -8.67 -2.40
CA VAL A 96 -4.63 -10.05 -1.87
C VAL A 96 -3.21 -10.62 -1.87
N THR A 97 -2.48 -10.49 -2.97
CA THR A 97 -1.13 -11.04 -3.07
C THR A 97 -0.14 -10.36 -2.12
N ALA A 98 -0.30 -9.05 -1.90
CA ALA A 98 0.52 -8.31 -0.95
C ALA A 98 0.31 -8.77 0.51
N ARG A 99 -0.89 -9.29 0.84
CA ARG A 99 -1.24 -9.77 2.18
C ARG A 99 -0.89 -11.24 2.42
N MET A 100 -0.67 -12.00 1.36
CA MET A 100 -0.51 -13.45 1.45
C MET A 100 0.71 -13.83 2.27
N TYR A 101 1.90 -13.35 1.94
CA TYR A 101 3.14 -13.67 2.66
C TYR A 101 3.18 -13.13 4.08
N PRO A 102 2.81 -11.88 4.36
CA PRO A 102 2.74 -11.38 5.74
C PRO A 102 1.82 -12.22 6.62
N THR A 103 0.66 -12.63 6.11
CA THR A 103 -0.29 -13.46 6.84
C THR A 103 0.31 -14.83 7.17
N VAL A 104 0.95 -15.50 6.20
CA VAL A 104 1.61 -16.79 6.40
C VAL A 104 2.74 -16.66 7.43
N LYS A 105 3.60 -15.66 7.28
CA LYS A 105 4.71 -15.42 8.21
C LYS A 105 4.21 -15.20 9.64
N TYR A 106 3.19 -14.39 9.80
CA TYR A 106 2.62 -14.10 11.11
C TYR A 106 1.99 -15.35 11.73
N ALA A 107 1.23 -16.12 10.95
CA ALA A 107 0.61 -17.37 11.41
C ALA A 107 1.65 -18.41 11.84
N MET A 108 2.81 -18.44 11.18
CA MET A 108 3.92 -19.35 11.50
C MET A 108 4.85 -18.83 12.62
N GLY A 109 4.56 -17.67 13.21
CA GLY A 109 5.36 -17.11 14.30
C GLY A 109 6.59 -16.31 13.85
N HIS A 110 6.70 -15.95 12.58
CA HIS A 110 7.84 -15.22 12.00
C HIS A 110 7.55 -13.74 11.73
N GLY A 111 6.42 -13.22 12.20
CA GLY A 111 5.95 -11.85 11.94
C GLY A 111 6.56 -10.75 12.79
N LYS A 112 7.50 -11.05 13.69
CA LYS A 112 8.03 -10.09 14.69
C LYS A 112 9.28 -9.31 14.24
N ALA A 113 9.69 -9.44 12.98
CA ALA A 113 10.87 -8.72 12.48
C ALA A 113 10.55 -7.24 12.29
N CYS A 114 11.21 -6.37 13.04
CA CYS A 114 11.19 -4.93 12.81
C CYS A 114 12.22 -4.56 11.75
N THR A 115 11.77 -4.04 10.62
CA THR A 115 12.66 -3.54 9.56
C THR A 115 12.36 -2.07 9.30
N ARG A 116 13.43 -1.27 9.27
CA ARG A 116 13.34 0.13 8.87
C ARG A 116 13.03 0.19 7.37
N ILE A 117 12.00 0.98 7.00
CA ILE A 117 11.66 1.19 5.60
C ILE A 117 12.53 2.28 5.02
N VAL A 118 13.14 2.00 3.88
CA VAL A 118 14.04 2.90 3.16
C VAL A 118 13.47 3.15 1.77
N VAL A 119 13.40 4.42 1.38
CA VAL A 119 13.03 4.86 0.03
C VAL A 119 14.19 5.67 -0.52
N ASP A 120 14.70 5.29 -1.69
CA ASP A 120 15.81 5.97 -2.37
C ASP A 120 17.02 6.18 -1.44
N GLY A 121 17.36 5.15 -0.68
CA GLY A 121 18.48 5.16 0.26
C GLY A 121 18.24 5.94 1.56
N ALA A 122 17.07 6.58 1.74
CA ALA A 122 16.73 7.36 2.92
C ALA A 122 15.66 6.69 3.77
N PRO A 123 15.84 6.55 5.09
CA PRO A 123 14.84 5.97 5.96
C PRO A 123 13.60 6.86 6.05
N ILE A 124 12.41 6.21 6.14
CA ILE A 124 11.14 6.89 6.36
C ILE A 124 10.95 7.10 7.85
N ALA A 125 10.68 8.37 8.24
CA ALA A 125 10.24 8.68 9.60
C ALA A 125 8.73 8.45 9.71
N PHE A 126 8.34 7.53 10.59
CA PHE A 126 6.95 7.31 10.94
C PHE A 126 6.60 8.05 12.22
N ASP A 127 5.39 8.58 12.29
CA ASP A 127 4.87 9.11 13.55
C ASP A 127 4.76 7.96 14.57
N LYS A 128 5.39 8.12 15.72
CA LYS A 128 5.36 7.13 16.79
C LYS A 128 3.95 6.82 17.29
N ALA A 129 3.05 7.82 17.25
CA ALA A 129 1.65 7.63 17.62
C ALA A 129 0.90 6.70 16.66
N LEU A 130 1.16 6.82 15.34
CA LEU A 130 0.58 5.93 14.32
C LEU A 130 1.12 4.50 14.46
N VAL A 131 2.40 4.34 14.75
CA VAL A 131 3.03 3.03 14.94
C VAL A 131 2.45 2.33 16.18
N SER A 132 2.23 3.04 17.29
CA SER A 132 1.64 2.46 18.50
C SER A 132 0.16 2.12 18.32
N ALA A 133 -0.61 2.89 17.56
CA ALA A 133 -2.01 2.60 17.24
C ALA A 133 -2.17 1.33 16.38
N GLN A 134 -1.19 1.00 15.54
CA GLN A 134 -1.17 -0.21 14.72
C GLN A 134 -0.78 -1.48 15.49
N ARG A 135 -0.23 -1.34 16.68
CA ARG A 135 0.19 -2.46 17.56
C ARG A 135 -0.86 -2.86 18.63
N GLY A 136 -1.92 -2.05 18.73
CA GLY A 136 -3.01 -2.30 19.65
C GLY A 136 -4.03 -3.34 19.21
#